data_b5f9c33ecc5f3925ac1ef8db1d342e28
#
_entry.id   b5f9c33ecc5f3925ac1ef8db1d342e28
#
_cell.length_a   1.000
_cell.length_b   1.000
_cell.length_c   1.000
_cell.angle_alpha   90.00
_cell.angle_beta   90.00
_cell.angle_gamma   90.00
#
_symmetry.space_group_name_H-M   'P 1'
#
loop_
_entity.id
_entity.type
_entity.pdbx_description
1 polymer ?
#
loop_
_entity_poly.entity_id
_entity_poly.type
_entity_poly.pdbx_seq_one_letter_code
_entity_poly.pdbx_strand_id
1 'polypeptide(L)'
;MDIFELSQKQTEVYVIPIFKDLHKHPSENNVSLIYLASKTQDFIIPIDHPDSDIQFTIEQVEGILSKFSYIFVNDKKEFLHAFKWSKQRSRKVIDLNMACWFVKNKPIDVSGISTNAHDFIERRYSSFPRVNTIIPLYKHLEKCRSIKDITYKRYITDDKQQAESYIKYNEDMLYILYGIEQAGIYTSKGLEYTQYNPYTSTGRPSNRYGGINYAALNKEDGSRDRFVSRFDDGKMLEFDFDAYHIRLMAEVVGYTFPDTSVHEYLGKQYFGKDELTEDEYKESKALSFKIIYGGIPKEMREIEFFGKVHDFTRKLWKQFKSEKFITTYLLTRRLHADNLTEMNAPKLFN
;
A
#
# COMPACT_ATOMS: atom_id res chain seq x y z
N MET A 1 14.12 33.53 8.85
CA MET A 1 13.35 33.52 7.58
C MET A 1 11.94 33.07 7.92
N ASP A 2 10.96 33.84 7.52
CA ASP A 2 9.55 33.50 7.72
C ASP A 2 9.17 32.30 6.85
N ILE A 3 8.22 31.49 7.30
CA ILE A 3 7.70 30.34 6.55
C ILE A 3 7.14 30.76 5.17
N PHE A 4 6.64 31.99 5.05
CA PHE A 4 6.19 32.56 3.78
C PHE A 4 7.34 32.89 2.82
N GLU A 5 8.50 33.26 3.32
CA GLU A 5 9.70 33.49 2.50
C GLU A 5 10.29 32.19 1.98
N LEU A 6 10.13 31.09 2.73
CA LEU A 6 10.61 29.77 2.34
C LEU A 6 10.03 29.35 0.99
N SER A 7 8.73 29.56 0.80
CA SER A 7 8.01 29.15 -0.41
C SER A 7 8.41 29.95 -1.66
N GLN A 8 9.06 31.10 -1.51
CA GLN A 8 9.58 31.88 -2.63
C GLN A 8 10.94 31.41 -3.14
N LYS A 9 11.69 30.71 -2.29
CA LYS A 9 13.09 30.33 -2.54
C LYS A 9 13.26 28.82 -2.80
N GLN A 10 12.26 28.00 -2.52
CA GLN A 10 12.36 26.54 -2.62
C GLN A 10 11.17 25.94 -3.37
N THR A 11 11.47 24.96 -4.21
CA THR A 11 10.48 24.24 -5.01
C THR A 11 9.96 22.98 -4.30
N GLU A 12 10.61 22.56 -3.23
CA GLU A 12 10.39 21.30 -2.55
C GLU A 12 10.21 21.51 -1.04
N VAL A 13 9.30 20.74 -0.45
CA VAL A 13 9.06 20.72 1.00
C VAL A 13 8.72 19.31 1.47
N TYR A 14 9.12 18.98 2.71
CA TYR A 14 8.71 17.77 3.41
C TYR A 14 7.61 18.12 4.40
N VAL A 15 6.57 17.28 4.45
CA VAL A 15 5.42 17.51 5.31
C VAL A 15 5.05 16.24 6.04
N ILE A 16 4.89 16.34 7.36
CA ILE A 16 4.37 15.26 8.20
C ILE A 16 3.23 15.84 9.04
N PRO A 17 1.97 15.47 8.75
CA PRO A 17 0.86 15.80 9.64
C PRO A 17 0.94 14.91 10.89
N ILE A 18 0.64 15.49 12.04
CA ILE A 18 0.60 14.79 13.31
C ILE A 18 -0.80 14.95 13.88
N PHE A 19 -1.51 13.82 14.02
CA PHE A 19 -2.87 13.80 14.53
C PHE A 19 -2.91 13.83 16.07
N LYS A 20 -4.03 14.27 16.63
CA LYS A 20 -4.22 14.42 18.08
C LYS A 20 -4.22 13.09 18.83
N ASP A 21 -4.83 12.07 18.24
CA ASP A 21 -5.05 10.78 18.88
C ASP A 21 -4.54 9.65 17.96
N LEU A 22 -3.56 8.91 18.45
CA LEU A 22 -2.94 7.83 17.69
C LEU A 22 -3.80 6.58 17.56
N HIS A 23 -4.78 6.44 18.45
CA HIS A 23 -5.67 5.28 18.48
C HIS A 23 -6.93 5.49 17.64
N LYS A 24 -7.15 6.74 17.15
CA LYS A 24 -8.25 7.04 16.25
C LYS A 24 -7.85 6.97 14.80
N HIS A 25 -8.79 6.48 13.99
CA HIS A 25 -8.63 6.55 12.55
C HIS A 25 -8.48 8.00 12.08
N PRO A 26 -7.61 8.31 11.10
CA PRO A 26 -7.42 9.69 10.62
C PRO A 26 -8.70 10.39 10.14
N SER A 27 -9.72 9.63 9.67
CA SER A 27 -11.03 10.18 9.27
C SER A 27 -11.85 10.73 10.44
N GLU A 28 -11.57 10.28 11.66
CA GLU A 28 -12.25 10.71 12.90
C GLU A 28 -11.33 11.55 13.80
N ASN A 29 -10.19 11.95 13.28
CA ASN A 29 -9.14 12.58 14.05
C ASN A 29 -8.84 13.98 13.51
N ASN A 30 -8.33 14.83 14.35
CA ASN A 30 -7.92 16.18 13.98
C ASN A 30 -6.39 16.27 13.93
N VAL A 31 -5.88 17.09 13.05
CA VAL A 31 -4.45 17.42 13.01
C VAL A 31 -4.13 18.33 14.20
N SER A 32 -3.10 17.97 14.95
CA SER A 32 -2.59 18.78 16.06
C SER A 32 -1.45 19.68 15.60
N LEU A 33 -0.49 19.09 14.90
CA LEU A 33 0.71 19.76 14.41
C LEU A 33 0.97 19.38 12.97
N ILE A 34 1.64 20.26 12.25
CA ILE A 34 2.25 19.93 10.96
C ILE A 34 3.74 20.23 11.08
N TYR A 35 4.55 19.19 10.84
CA TYR A 35 5.98 19.37 10.66
C TYR A 35 6.27 19.64 9.19
N LEU A 36 6.90 20.77 8.92
CA LEU A 36 7.26 21.21 7.59
C LEU A 36 8.77 21.47 7.55
N ALA A 37 9.47 20.84 6.64
CA ALA A 37 10.89 21.00 6.51
C ALA A 37 11.33 21.25 5.07
N SER A 38 12.27 22.15 4.92
CA SER A 38 12.97 22.44 3.69
C SER A 38 14.39 21.84 3.72
N LYS A 39 15.23 22.21 2.74
CA LYS A 39 16.64 21.84 2.76
C LYS A 39 17.43 22.53 3.90
N THR A 40 16.96 23.68 4.35
CA THR A 40 17.74 24.58 5.25
C THR A 40 17.06 24.88 6.56
N GLN A 41 15.74 24.70 6.65
CA GLN A 41 14.97 25.10 7.82
C GLN A 41 13.78 24.14 8.03
N ASP A 42 13.43 23.98 9.30
CA ASP A 42 12.32 23.18 9.77
C ASP A 42 11.35 24.06 10.56
N PHE A 43 10.06 23.78 10.43
CA PHE A 43 8.99 24.47 11.12
C PHE A 43 8.03 23.46 11.74
N ILE A 44 7.58 23.75 12.94
CA ILE A 44 6.47 23.09 13.58
C ILE A 44 5.32 24.07 13.58
N ILE A 45 4.21 23.69 12.96
CA ILE A 45 3.04 24.54 12.78
C ILE A 45 1.92 23.97 13.63
N PRO A 46 1.54 24.61 14.73
CA PRO A 46 0.39 24.22 15.54
C PRO A 46 -0.91 24.49 14.77
N ILE A 47 -1.80 23.48 14.71
CA ILE A 47 -3.12 23.60 14.11
C ILE A 47 -4.19 23.62 15.18
N ASP A 48 -4.15 22.66 16.11
CA ASP A 48 -5.05 22.56 17.24
C ASP A 48 -4.27 21.89 18.38
N HIS A 49 -3.26 22.63 18.85
CA HIS A 49 -2.33 22.17 19.87
C HIS A 49 -2.58 22.88 21.20
N PRO A 50 -2.85 22.14 22.29
CA PRO A 50 -3.27 22.75 23.55
C PRO A 50 -2.23 23.66 24.20
N ASP A 51 -0.95 23.44 23.96
CA ASP A 51 0.16 24.18 24.58
C ASP A 51 0.71 25.32 23.71
N SER A 52 0.00 25.69 22.66
CA SER A 52 0.43 26.78 21.76
C SER A 52 -0.56 27.94 21.77
N ASP A 53 -0.07 29.13 22.07
CA ASP A 53 -0.87 30.38 22.01
C ASP A 53 -1.13 30.81 20.55
N ILE A 54 -0.30 30.34 19.61
CA ILE A 54 -0.42 30.65 18.19
C ILE A 54 -0.89 29.39 17.46
N GLN A 55 -2.04 29.51 16.84
CA GLN A 55 -2.62 28.41 16.02
C GLN A 55 -2.75 28.86 14.57
N PHE A 56 -2.54 27.91 13.67
CA PHE A 56 -2.79 28.08 12.25
C PHE A 56 -4.01 27.27 11.83
N THR A 57 -4.68 27.67 10.78
CA THR A 57 -5.70 26.83 10.15
C THR A 57 -5.10 25.92 9.07
N ILE A 58 -5.79 24.83 8.77
CA ILE A 58 -5.37 23.95 7.66
C ILE A 58 -5.30 24.73 6.35
N GLU A 59 -6.23 25.65 6.09
CA GLU A 59 -6.29 26.48 4.88
C GLU A 59 -5.07 27.41 4.77
N GLN A 60 -4.59 27.95 5.87
CA GLN A 60 -3.37 28.77 5.88
C GLN A 60 -2.15 27.94 5.49
N VAL A 61 -2.03 26.72 6.04
CA VAL A 61 -0.95 25.81 5.66
C VAL A 61 -1.09 25.34 4.21
N GLU A 62 -2.31 25.07 3.75
CA GLU A 62 -2.56 24.76 2.33
C GLU A 62 -2.15 25.91 1.40
N GLY A 63 -2.38 27.14 1.79
CA GLY A 63 -1.93 28.33 1.06
C GLY A 63 -0.39 28.36 0.92
N ILE A 64 0.33 27.95 1.95
CA ILE A 64 1.79 27.80 1.91
C ILE A 64 2.18 26.64 0.99
N LEU A 65 1.59 25.46 1.19
CA LEU A 65 1.90 24.26 0.43
C LEU A 65 1.57 24.37 -1.06
N SER A 66 0.60 25.21 -1.41
CA SER A 66 0.22 25.47 -2.81
C SER A 66 1.37 26.02 -3.65
N LYS A 67 2.30 26.74 -3.04
CA LYS A 67 3.43 27.41 -3.69
C LYS A 67 4.58 26.48 -4.03
N PHE A 68 4.65 25.27 -3.45
CA PHE A 68 5.69 24.30 -3.76
C PHE A 68 5.31 23.44 -4.97
N SER A 69 6.31 23.10 -5.78
CA SER A 69 6.15 22.22 -6.93
C SER A 69 6.04 20.75 -6.51
N TYR A 70 6.77 20.37 -5.44
CA TYR A 70 6.79 19.02 -4.90
C TYR A 70 6.65 19.04 -3.39
N ILE A 71 5.79 18.17 -2.88
CA ILE A 71 5.56 17.94 -1.47
C ILE A 71 5.92 16.48 -1.18
N PHE A 72 6.94 16.27 -0.38
CA PHE A 72 7.38 14.94 0.04
C PHE A 72 6.75 14.59 1.37
N VAL A 73 6.17 13.41 1.45
CA VAL A 73 5.50 12.90 2.63
C VAL A 73 5.94 11.49 2.95
N ASN A 74 5.82 11.09 4.19
CA ASN A 74 6.08 9.72 4.60
C ASN A 74 4.94 8.78 4.20
N ASP A 75 3.70 9.22 4.38
CA ASP A 75 2.48 8.51 3.98
C ASP A 75 1.52 9.50 3.32
N LYS A 76 1.28 9.31 2.03
CA LYS A 76 0.38 10.19 1.25
C LYS A 76 -1.07 10.08 1.70
N LYS A 77 -1.50 8.94 2.20
CA LYS A 77 -2.87 8.78 2.69
C LYS A 77 -3.09 9.58 3.97
N GLU A 78 -2.13 9.56 4.91
CA GLU A 78 -2.17 10.41 6.09
C GLU A 78 -2.22 11.90 5.71
N PHE A 79 -1.41 12.31 4.74
CA PHE A 79 -1.49 13.67 4.20
C PHE A 79 -2.87 14.00 3.63
N LEU A 80 -3.46 13.08 2.87
CA LEU A 80 -4.79 13.28 2.29
C LEU A 80 -5.89 13.32 3.35
N HIS A 81 -5.79 12.54 4.41
CA HIS A 81 -6.70 12.64 5.56
C HIS A 81 -6.60 14.00 6.27
N ALA A 82 -5.39 14.54 6.39
CA ALA A 82 -5.17 15.84 7.01
C ALA A 82 -5.69 17.02 6.17
N PHE A 83 -5.42 16.99 4.87
CA PHE A 83 -5.66 18.13 3.97
C PHE A 83 -6.85 17.96 3.02
N LYS A 84 -7.40 16.76 2.89
CA LYS A 84 -8.56 16.43 2.02
C LYS A 84 -8.42 16.91 0.57
N TRP A 85 -7.22 16.88 0.02
CA TRP A 85 -6.96 17.33 -1.33
C TRP A 85 -7.59 16.42 -2.38
N SER A 86 -8.06 17.03 -3.47
CA SER A 86 -8.52 16.29 -4.65
C SER A 86 -7.37 15.51 -5.30
N LYS A 87 -7.71 14.50 -6.10
CA LYS A 87 -6.74 13.72 -6.86
C LYS A 87 -5.80 14.61 -7.68
N GLN A 88 -6.35 15.58 -8.41
CA GLN A 88 -5.59 16.52 -9.23
C GLN A 88 -4.56 17.30 -8.41
N ARG A 89 -4.99 17.89 -7.29
CA ARG A 89 -4.13 18.69 -6.42
C ARG A 89 -3.06 17.82 -5.75
N SER A 90 -3.37 16.56 -5.45
CA SER A 90 -2.47 15.64 -4.78
C SER A 90 -1.36 15.05 -5.66
N ARG A 91 -1.36 15.32 -6.97
CA ARG A 91 -0.32 14.80 -7.89
C ARG A 91 1.08 15.25 -7.53
N LYS A 92 1.23 16.45 -7.00
CA LYS A 92 2.52 16.96 -6.53
C LYS A 92 2.98 16.41 -5.17
N VAL A 93 2.15 15.59 -4.51
CA VAL A 93 2.47 14.94 -3.23
C VAL A 93 3.10 13.58 -3.52
N ILE A 94 4.34 13.43 -3.11
CA ILE A 94 5.19 12.25 -3.37
C ILE A 94 5.34 11.44 -2.09
N ASP A 95 4.88 10.21 -2.11
CA ASP A 95 5.02 9.26 -1.01
C ASP A 95 6.39 8.61 -1.02
N LEU A 96 7.17 8.85 0.02
CA LEU A 96 8.53 8.34 0.14
C LEU A 96 8.57 6.86 0.55
N ASN A 97 7.59 6.38 1.30
CA ASN A 97 7.44 4.96 1.59
C ASN A 97 7.16 4.16 0.32
N MET A 98 6.29 4.68 -0.55
CA MET A 98 6.03 4.08 -1.85
C MET A 98 7.30 4.05 -2.71
N ALA A 99 8.05 5.14 -2.76
CA ALA A 99 9.31 5.20 -3.48
C ALA A 99 10.32 4.16 -2.95
N CYS A 100 10.46 4.06 -1.64
CA CYS A 100 11.33 3.08 -1.00
C CYS A 100 10.89 1.63 -1.29
N TRP A 101 9.58 1.38 -1.21
CA TRP A 101 9.04 0.06 -1.49
C TRP A 101 9.26 -0.38 -2.94
N PHE A 102 9.14 0.54 -3.90
CA PHE A 102 9.46 0.25 -5.29
C PHE A 102 10.93 -0.16 -5.49
N VAL A 103 11.85 0.50 -4.78
CA VAL A 103 13.29 0.26 -4.94
C VAL A 103 13.81 -0.90 -4.11
N LYS A 104 13.39 -0.96 -2.85
CA LYS A 104 13.97 -1.86 -1.84
C LYS A 104 13.03 -2.99 -1.45
N ASN A 105 11.85 -3.09 -2.07
CA ASN A 105 10.78 -4.05 -1.74
C ASN A 105 10.26 -3.96 -0.29
N LYS A 106 10.55 -2.90 0.40
CA LYS A 106 10.08 -2.61 1.77
C LYS A 106 9.95 -1.11 1.97
N PRO A 107 9.00 -0.67 2.82
CA PRO A 107 8.89 0.74 3.17
C PRO A 107 10.13 1.21 3.93
N ILE A 108 10.20 2.51 4.21
CA ILE A 108 11.21 3.09 5.08
C ILE A 108 11.08 2.43 6.46
N ASP A 109 12.18 1.92 6.96
CA ASP A 109 12.22 1.46 8.35
C ASP A 109 12.23 2.68 9.28
N VAL A 110 11.09 2.93 9.89
CA VAL A 110 10.87 4.00 10.87
C VAL A 110 10.86 3.49 12.30
N SER A 111 11.20 2.22 12.52
CA SER A 111 11.31 1.67 13.86
C SER A 111 12.27 2.52 14.72
N GLY A 112 11.84 2.88 15.91
CA GLY A 112 12.57 3.76 16.82
C GLY A 112 12.51 5.26 16.48
N ILE A 113 12.00 5.66 15.30
CA ILE A 113 11.83 7.07 14.92
C ILE A 113 10.36 7.47 15.01
N SER A 114 9.45 6.68 14.44
CA SER A 114 8.01 6.91 14.53
C SER A 114 7.48 6.76 15.96
N THR A 115 8.01 5.82 16.73
CA THR A 115 7.67 5.65 18.14
C THR A 115 7.91 6.94 18.93
N ASN A 116 8.99 7.65 18.64
CA ASN A 116 9.29 8.92 19.32
C ASN A 116 8.41 10.08 18.85
N ALA A 117 7.96 10.07 17.59
CA ALA A 117 6.97 11.04 17.11
C ALA A 117 5.59 10.73 17.72
N HIS A 118 5.27 9.46 17.91
CA HIS A 118 4.07 9.00 18.60
C HIS A 118 4.13 9.27 20.11
N ASP A 119 5.24 8.99 20.78
CA ASP A 119 5.47 9.37 22.19
C ASP A 119 5.31 10.87 22.43
N PHE A 120 5.60 11.65 21.42
CA PHE A 120 5.37 13.09 21.43
C PHE A 120 3.87 13.42 21.51
N ILE A 121 3.03 12.71 20.79
CA ILE A 121 1.57 12.87 20.79
C ILE A 121 0.98 12.30 22.09
N GLU A 122 1.39 11.13 22.55
CA GLU A 122 0.88 10.45 23.76
C GLU A 122 1.22 11.20 25.06
N ARG A 123 2.36 11.86 25.12
CA ARG A 123 2.77 12.62 26.34
C ARG A 123 1.99 13.92 26.54
N ARG A 124 0.83 14.05 25.89
CA ARG A 124 -0.06 15.19 26.05
C ARG A 124 0.74 16.48 26.14
N TYR A 125 1.60 16.68 25.17
CA TYR A 125 2.13 18.00 24.84
C TYR A 125 2.31 18.93 26.05
N SER A 126 2.97 18.49 27.08
CA SER A 126 3.19 19.30 28.27
C SER A 126 4.04 20.54 27.99
N SER A 127 4.54 20.69 26.80
CA SER A 127 5.19 21.88 26.26
C SER A 127 5.40 21.75 24.76
N PHE A 128 5.38 22.84 24.05
CA PHE A 128 5.81 22.95 22.65
C PHE A 128 7.10 22.18 22.42
N PRO A 129 7.30 21.52 21.26
CA PRO A 129 8.30 20.50 21.12
C PRO A 129 9.65 20.93 21.65
N ARG A 130 10.06 20.29 22.74
CA ARG A 130 11.40 20.45 23.26
C ARG A 130 12.37 19.83 22.27
N VAL A 131 13.59 20.30 22.29
CA VAL A 131 14.68 19.82 21.40
C VAL A 131 14.75 18.30 21.32
N ASN A 132 14.48 17.59 22.42
CA ASN A 132 14.50 16.12 22.49
C ASN A 132 13.39 15.44 21.67
N THR A 133 12.35 16.16 21.30
CA THR A 133 11.23 15.65 20.47
C THR A 133 11.39 16.02 19.01
N ILE A 134 12.12 17.07 18.71
CA ILE A 134 12.46 17.48 17.35
C ILE A 134 13.51 16.54 16.73
N ILE A 135 14.48 16.06 17.50
CA ILE A 135 15.56 15.20 17.04
C ILE A 135 15.05 13.93 16.34
N PRO A 136 14.06 13.19 16.85
CA PRO A 136 13.50 12.04 16.15
C PRO A 136 12.81 12.39 14.83
N LEU A 137 12.06 13.49 14.78
CA LEU A 137 11.44 13.99 13.56
C LEU A 137 12.50 14.40 12.52
N TYR A 138 13.54 15.08 12.95
CA TYR A 138 14.66 15.46 12.10
C TYR A 138 15.38 14.23 11.53
N LYS A 139 15.71 13.23 12.35
CA LYS A 139 16.32 11.98 11.89
C LYS A 139 15.43 11.23 10.89
N HIS A 140 14.11 11.24 11.10
CA HIS A 140 13.17 10.67 10.16
C HIS A 140 13.23 11.40 8.82
N LEU A 141 13.26 12.72 8.83
CA LEU A 141 13.37 13.52 7.62
C LEU A 141 14.71 13.36 6.91
N GLU A 142 15.83 13.26 7.63
CA GLU A 142 17.12 12.97 7.02
C GLU A 142 17.09 11.63 6.28
N LYS A 143 16.44 10.62 6.87
CA LYS A 143 16.22 9.33 6.25
C LYS A 143 15.32 9.43 5.01
N CYS A 144 14.28 10.24 5.06
CA CYS A 144 13.41 10.55 3.93
C CYS A 144 14.18 11.30 2.82
N ARG A 145 15.01 12.27 3.17
CA ARG A 145 15.88 12.98 2.23
C ARG A 145 16.86 12.05 1.54
N SER A 146 17.55 11.17 2.29
CA SER A 146 18.44 10.16 1.74
C SER A 146 17.73 9.22 0.77
N ILE A 147 16.52 8.81 1.08
CA ILE A 147 15.71 7.96 0.21
C ILE A 147 15.27 8.71 -1.04
N LYS A 148 14.87 9.97 -0.93
CA LYS A 148 14.56 10.81 -2.09
C LYS A 148 15.75 10.88 -3.05
N ASP A 149 16.95 11.17 -2.55
CA ASP A 149 18.13 11.29 -3.39
C ASP A 149 18.51 9.97 -4.07
N ILE A 150 18.30 8.86 -3.40
CA ILE A 150 18.58 7.52 -3.95
C ILE A 150 17.47 7.06 -4.91
N THR A 151 16.20 7.33 -4.58
CA THR A 151 15.06 6.71 -5.25
C THR A 151 14.42 7.63 -6.28
N TYR A 152 14.15 8.87 -5.95
CA TYR A 152 13.44 9.77 -6.84
C TYR A 152 14.31 10.18 -8.03
N LYS A 153 15.58 10.53 -7.82
CA LYS A 153 16.50 10.83 -8.92
C LYS A 153 16.75 9.60 -9.81
N ARG A 154 16.95 8.44 -9.21
CA ARG A 154 17.27 7.22 -9.93
C ARG A 154 16.10 6.64 -10.72
N TYR A 155 14.88 6.76 -10.21
CA TYR A 155 13.68 6.18 -10.83
C TYR A 155 13.03 7.05 -11.88
N ILE A 156 13.01 8.35 -11.68
CA ILE A 156 12.36 9.27 -12.64
C ILE A 156 13.26 9.58 -13.83
N THR A 157 14.59 9.41 -13.67
CA THR A 157 15.54 9.75 -14.73
C THR A 157 16.07 8.57 -15.51
N ASP A 158 16.24 7.40 -14.90
CA ASP A 158 17.02 6.31 -15.51
C ASP A 158 16.16 5.16 -16.08
N ASP A 159 14.91 4.99 -15.63
CA ASP A 159 14.02 3.94 -16.11
C ASP A 159 12.59 4.48 -16.25
N LYS A 160 12.26 4.92 -17.46
CA LYS A 160 10.98 5.54 -17.78
C LYS A 160 9.78 4.63 -17.44
N GLN A 161 9.88 3.35 -17.70
CA GLN A 161 8.78 2.41 -17.44
C GLN A 161 8.52 2.20 -15.95
N GLN A 162 9.56 2.12 -15.14
CA GLN A 162 9.41 2.06 -13.69
C GLN A 162 8.92 3.38 -13.11
N ALA A 163 9.37 4.50 -13.65
CA ALA A 163 8.89 5.83 -13.27
C ALA A 163 7.38 5.98 -13.52
N GLU A 164 6.90 5.57 -14.69
CA GLU A 164 5.47 5.60 -15.02
C GLU A 164 4.64 4.71 -14.08
N SER A 165 5.12 3.51 -13.79
CA SER A 165 4.46 2.60 -12.84
C SER A 165 4.44 3.18 -11.42
N TYR A 166 5.55 3.76 -10.96
CA TYR A 166 5.61 4.44 -9.66
C TYR A 166 4.63 5.61 -9.58
N ILE A 167 4.60 6.48 -10.60
CA ILE A 167 3.68 7.62 -10.65
C ILE A 167 2.24 7.13 -10.56
N LYS A 168 1.87 6.13 -11.36
CA LYS A 168 0.53 5.55 -11.34
C LYS A 168 0.14 5.01 -9.96
N TYR A 169 1.05 4.30 -9.28
CA TYR A 169 0.83 3.83 -7.92
C TYR A 169 0.68 4.95 -6.91
N ASN A 170 1.60 5.92 -6.96
CA ASN A 170 1.57 7.06 -6.06
C ASN A 170 0.33 7.95 -6.28
N GLU A 171 -0.09 8.14 -7.51
CA GLU A 171 -1.22 9.03 -7.83
C GLU A 171 -2.57 8.34 -7.73
N ASP A 172 -2.68 7.13 -8.25
CA ASP A 172 -3.96 6.44 -8.40
C ASP A 172 -4.25 5.53 -7.20
N MET A 173 -3.38 4.56 -6.94
CA MET A 173 -3.65 3.55 -5.92
C MET A 173 -3.73 4.14 -4.52
N LEU A 174 -2.79 5.01 -4.14
CA LEU A 174 -2.83 5.62 -2.81
C LEU A 174 -4.06 6.51 -2.63
N TYR A 175 -4.50 7.20 -3.69
CA TYR A 175 -5.71 8.00 -3.65
C TYR A 175 -6.98 7.15 -3.54
N ILE A 176 -7.04 6.02 -4.25
CA ILE A 176 -8.15 5.07 -4.14
C ILE A 176 -8.22 4.49 -2.73
N LEU A 177 -7.08 4.03 -2.18
CA LEU A 177 -7.04 3.51 -0.82
C LEU A 177 -7.46 4.55 0.21
N TYR A 178 -7.00 5.79 0.08
CA TYR A 178 -7.48 6.91 0.90
C TYR A 178 -9.00 7.08 0.81
N GLY A 179 -9.57 7.03 -0.39
CA GLY A 179 -11.03 7.14 -0.59
C GLY A 179 -11.80 6.00 0.10
N ILE A 180 -11.31 4.78 0.04
CA ILE A 180 -11.89 3.63 0.73
C ILE A 180 -11.78 3.80 2.26
N GLU A 181 -10.62 4.19 2.76
CA GLU A 181 -10.38 4.45 4.18
C GLU A 181 -11.28 5.57 4.72
N GLN A 182 -11.45 6.65 3.95
CA GLN A 182 -12.30 7.78 4.32
C GLN A 182 -13.79 7.40 4.33
N ALA A 183 -14.21 6.57 3.39
CA ALA A 183 -15.61 6.16 3.28
C ALA A 183 -16.04 5.30 4.46
N GLY A 184 -15.16 4.46 4.99
CA GLY A 184 -15.50 3.47 5.99
C GLY A 184 -16.60 2.51 5.51
N ILE A 185 -17.06 1.65 6.39
CA ILE A 185 -18.18 0.74 6.13
C ILE A 185 -19.16 0.76 7.31
N TYR A 186 -20.44 0.73 7.03
CA TYR A 186 -21.47 0.66 8.05
C TYR A 186 -21.65 -0.76 8.57
N THR A 187 -21.69 -0.87 9.88
CA THR A 187 -21.99 -2.11 10.60
C THR A 187 -23.22 -1.88 11.50
N SER A 188 -23.72 -2.95 12.09
CA SER A 188 -24.77 -2.87 13.12
C SER A 188 -24.38 -2.03 14.35
N LYS A 189 -23.09 -1.71 14.51
CA LYS A 189 -22.54 -0.86 15.59
C LYS A 189 -22.25 0.58 15.15
N GLY A 190 -22.48 0.91 13.89
CA GLY A 190 -22.19 2.22 13.30
C GLY A 190 -21.10 2.16 12.23
N LEU A 191 -20.56 3.32 11.89
CA LEU A 191 -19.52 3.45 10.89
C LEU A 191 -18.18 2.98 11.46
N GLU A 192 -17.55 2.04 10.79
CA GLU A 192 -16.22 1.52 11.15
C GLU A 192 -15.23 1.82 10.04
N TYR A 193 -13.97 2.05 10.44
CA TYR A 193 -12.88 2.39 9.54
C TYR A 193 -11.76 1.35 9.59
N THR A 194 -11.01 1.25 8.52
CA THR A 194 -9.75 0.50 8.45
C THR A 194 -8.69 1.31 7.74
N GLN A 195 -7.44 0.93 7.91
CA GLN A 195 -6.32 1.47 7.15
C GLN A 195 -5.63 0.35 6.38
N TYR A 196 -5.24 0.65 5.15
CA TYR A 196 -4.54 -0.28 4.30
C TYR A 196 -3.04 -0.04 4.30
N ASN A 197 -2.28 -1.12 4.42
CA ASN A 197 -0.85 -1.14 4.14
C ASN A 197 -0.63 -1.56 2.68
N PRO A 198 -0.22 -0.66 1.78
CA PRO A 198 0.06 -1.01 0.39
C PRO A 198 1.46 -1.61 0.17
N TYR A 199 2.35 -1.54 1.18
CA TYR A 199 3.78 -1.88 1.06
C TYR A 199 4.05 -3.36 1.36
N THR A 200 3.17 -4.24 0.94
CA THR A 200 3.35 -5.69 1.09
C THR A 200 4.30 -6.26 0.04
N SER A 201 4.87 -7.43 0.26
CA SER A 201 5.79 -8.07 -0.68
C SER A 201 5.16 -8.29 -2.06
N THR A 202 3.88 -8.66 -2.09
CA THR A 202 3.11 -8.94 -3.30
C THR A 202 2.44 -7.70 -3.90
N GLY A 203 2.37 -6.58 -3.18
CA GLY A 203 1.59 -5.41 -3.56
C GLY A 203 0.08 -5.52 -3.26
N ARG A 204 -0.40 -6.65 -2.71
CA ARG A 204 -1.78 -6.78 -2.25
C ARG A 204 -1.95 -5.99 -0.95
N PRO A 205 -2.81 -4.94 -0.91
CA PRO A 205 -3.01 -4.18 0.31
C PRO A 205 -3.48 -5.09 1.46
N SER A 206 -2.91 -4.88 2.64
CA SER A 206 -3.32 -5.57 3.87
C SER A 206 -3.81 -4.56 4.90
N ASN A 207 -4.53 -5.01 5.92
CA ASN A 207 -4.91 -4.16 7.03
C ASN A 207 -3.66 -3.72 7.81
N ARG A 208 -3.58 -2.45 8.18
CA ARG A 208 -2.44 -1.86 8.87
C ARG A 208 -2.63 -1.71 10.37
N TYR A 209 -3.85 -1.48 10.84
CA TYR A 209 -4.18 -1.27 12.25
C TYR A 209 -5.35 -2.14 12.68
N GLY A 210 -5.73 -2.08 13.95
CA GLY A 210 -6.75 -2.89 14.59
C GLY A 210 -8.19 -2.79 14.05
N GLY A 211 -8.41 -2.08 12.93
CA GLY A 211 -9.67 -2.05 12.22
C GLY A 211 -10.02 -3.39 11.56
N ILE A 212 -11.15 -3.42 10.85
CA ILE A 212 -11.64 -4.64 10.20
C ILE A 212 -10.70 -5.04 9.07
N ASN A 213 -10.23 -6.27 9.09
CA ASN A 213 -9.49 -6.86 7.98
C ASN A 213 -10.47 -7.47 6.96
N TYR A 214 -10.96 -6.66 6.04
CA TYR A 214 -11.93 -7.09 5.03
C TYR A 214 -11.43 -8.27 4.16
N ALA A 215 -10.13 -8.36 3.94
CA ALA A 215 -9.54 -9.43 3.14
C ALA A 215 -9.52 -10.81 3.85
N ALA A 216 -9.74 -10.83 5.17
CA ALA A 216 -9.68 -12.05 5.98
C ALA A 216 -11.04 -12.41 6.63
N LEU A 217 -12.12 -11.76 6.22
CA LEU A 217 -13.45 -12.09 6.75
C LEU A 217 -13.91 -13.45 6.25
N ASN A 218 -14.25 -14.34 7.19
CA ASN A 218 -14.80 -15.64 6.87
C ASN A 218 -16.23 -15.49 6.31
N LYS A 219 -16.61 -16.37 5.38
CA LYS A 219 -17.97 -16.43 4.81
C LYS A 219 -18.93 -17.22 5.69
N GLU A 220 -18.41 -18.11 6.54
CA GLU A 220 -19.21 -19.16 7.21
C GLU A 220 -19.42 -18.88 8.71
N ASP A 221 -18.68 -17.92 9.31
CA ASP A 221 -18.73 -17.65 10.76
C ASP A 221 -19.65 -16.49 11.17
N GLY A 222 -20.44 -15.95 10.22
CA GLY A 222 -21.32 -14.80 10.45
C GLY A 222 -20.59 -13.46 10.60
N SER A 223 -19.28 -13.41 10.45
CA SER A 223 -18.51 -12.16 10.58
C SER A 223 -18.92 -11.10 9.55
N ARG A 224 -19.54 -11.52 8.44
CA ARG A 224 -20.03 -10.64 7.38
C ARG A 224 -21.45 -10.09 7.66
N ASP A 225 -22.24 -10.75 8.51
CA ASP A 225 -23.64 -10.37 8.79
C ASP A 225 -23.76 -9.03 9.52
N ARG A 226 -22.65 -8.58 10.11
CA ARG A 226 -22.57 -7.27 10.78
C ARG A 226 -22.62 -6.07 9.82
N PHE A 227 -22.34 -6.27 8.53
CA PHE A 227 -22.33 -5.18 7.56
C PHE A 227 -23.72 -4.85 7.10
N VAL A 228 -24.05 -3.57 7.14
CA VAL A 228 -25.36 -3.06 6.76
C VAL A 228 -25.24 -1.93 5.73
N SER A 229 -26.31 -1.73 4.97
CA SER A 229 -26.36 -0.57 4.07
C SER A 229 -26.36 0.73 4.87
N ARG A 230 -25.70 1.78 4.35
CA ARG A 230 -25.81 3.13 4.87
C ARG A 230 -27.10 3.86 4.46
N PHE A 231 -27.88 3.24 3.57
CA PHE A 231 -29.12 3.79 3.06
C PHE A 231 -30.29 3.01 3.66
N ASP A 232 -31.35 3.71 4.02
CA ASP A 232 -32.61 3.09 4.41
C ASP A 232 -33.13 2.21 3.26
N ASP A 233 -33.61 1.01 3.58
CA ASP A 233 -34.01 -0.02 2.61
C ASP A 233 -32.94 -0.45 1.59
N GLY A 234 -31.70 -0.02 1.78
CA GLY A 234 -30.57 -0.39 0.94
C GLY A 234 -30.10 -1.83 1.16
N LYS A 235 -29.40 -2.36 0.17
CA LYS A 235 -28.82 -3.71 0.23
C LYS A 235 -27.30 -3.63 0.13
N MET A 236 -26.61 -4.57 0.78
CA MET A 236 -25.19 -4.83 0.53
C MET A 236 -25.06 -5.78 -0.66
N LEU A 237 -24.17 -5.45 -1.57
CA LEU A 237 -23.82 -6.30 -2.70
C LEU A 237 -22.37 -6.72 -2.55
N GLU A 238 -22.11 -8.02 -2.68
CA GLU A 238 -20.75 -8.57 -2.71
C GLU A 238 -20.42 -8.99 -4.15
N PHE A 239 -19.30 -8.49 -4.65
CA PHE A 239 -18.73 -8.90 -5.93
C PHE A 239 -17.36 -9.50 -5.70
N ASP A 240 -17.10 -10.66 -6.28
CA ASP A 240 -15.80 -11.32 -6.22
C ASP A 240 -15.45 -11.86 -7.61
N PHE A 241 -14.16 -11.91 -7.91
CA PHE A 241 -13.67 -12.51 -9.15
C PHE A 241 -13.51 -14.02 -8.97
N ASP A 242 -14.06 -14.79 -9.91
CA ASP A 242 -13.81 -16.24 -9.95
C ASP A 242 -12.34 -16.53 -10.25
N ALA A 243 -11.68 -17.26 -9.33
CA ALA A 243 -10.31 -17.72 -9.44
C ALA A 243 -9.31 -16.66 -9.93
N TYR A 244 -9.40 -15.43 -9.42
CA TYR A 244 -8.68 -14.25 -9.91
C TYR A 244 -7.18 -14.49 -10.16
N HIS A 245 -6.45 -15.08 -9.20
CA HIS A 245 -5.03 -15.36 -9.34
C HIS A 245 -4.73 -16.31 -10.51
N ILE A 246 -5.53 -17.36 -10.64
CA ILE A 246 -5.33 -18.37 -11.71
C ILE A 246 -5.61 -17.75 -13.08
N ARG A 247 -6.63 -16.91 -13.19
CA ARG A 247 -6.93 -16.17 -14.43
C ARG A 247 -5.85 -15.16 -14.79
N LEU A 248 -5.29 -14.44 -13.81
CA LEU A 248 -4.14 -13.56 -14.07
C LEU A 248 -2.91 -14.34 -14.53
N MET A 249 -2.63 -15.48 -13.92
CA MET A 249 -1.51 -16.33 -14.36
C MET A 249 -1.76 -16.87 -15.76
N ALA A 250 -2.98 -17.24 -16.09
CA ALA A 250 -3.34 -17.68 -17.43
C ALA A 250 -3.07 -16.58 -18.46
N GLU A 251 -3.48 -15.36 -18.20
CA GLU A 251 -3.18 -14.19 -19.03
C GLU A 251 -1.66 -14.04 -19.27
N VAL A 252 -0.88 -14.08 -18.17
CA VAL A 252 0.59 -13.94 -18.24
C VAL A 252 1.26 -15.02 -19.06
N VAL A 253 0.75 -16.27 -19.01
CA VAL A 253 1.34 -17.40 -19.75
C VAL A 253 0.67 -17.65 -21.10
N GLY A 254 -0.26 -16.79 -21.51
CA GLY A 254 -0.98 -16.92 -22.79
C GLY A 254 -1.87 -18.17 -22.84
N TYR A 255 -2.63 -18.42 -21.76
CA TYR A 255 -3.61 -19.50 -21.68
C TYR A 255 -5.01 -18.93 -21.44
N THR A 256 -6.01 -19.49 -22.11
CA THR A 256 -7.41 -19.06 -21.96
C THR A 256 -8.23 -20.23 -21.39
N PHE A 257 -8.79 -20.04 -20.21
CA PHE A 257 -9.76 -20.98 -19.66
C PHE A 257 -11.09 -20.90 -20.42
N PRO A 258 -11.84 -22.01 -20.50
CA PRO A 258 -13.22 -21.96 -20.96
C PRO A 258 -14.07 -21.01 -20.11
N ASP A 259 -15.23 -20.61 -20.64
CA ASP A 259 -16.19 -19.74 -19.92
C ASP A 259 -17.00 -20.57 -18.90
N THR A 260 -16.27 -21.17 -17.97
CA THR A 260 -16.79 -21.99 -16.86
C THR A 260 -16.00 -21.69 -15.61
N SER A 261 -16.40 -22.24 -14.44
CA SER A 261 -15.58 -22.17 -13.24
C SER A 261 -14.20 -22.78 -13.48
N VAL A 262 -13.14 -22.02 -13.21
CA VAL A 262 -11.76 -22.50 -13.37
C VAL A 262 -11.49 -23.71 -12.49
N HIS A 263 -12.01 -23.73 -11.27
CA HIS A 263 -11.81 -24.84 -10.34
C HIS A 263 -12.56 -26.09 -10.77
N GLU A 264 -13.72 -25.94 -11.39
CA GLU A 264 -14.45 -27.06 -11.98
C GLU A 264 -13.69 -27.63 -13.18
N TYR A 265 -13.24 -26.77 -14.08
CA TYR A 265 -12.46 -27.18 -15.26
C TYR A 265 -11.18 -27.94 -14.88
N LEU A 266 -10.40 -27.39 -13.94
CA LEU A 266 -9.19 -28.04 -13.47
C LEU A 266 -9.49 -29.33 -12.68
N GLY A 267 -10.54 -29.34 -11.86
CA GLY A 267 -10.94 -30.50 -11.09
C GLY A 267 -11.34 -31.68 -11.99
N LYS A 268 -12.04 -31.43 -13.08
CA LYS A 268 -12.34 -32.48 -14.08
C LYS A 268 -11.07 -33.14 -14.61
N GLN A 269 -10.02 -32.35 -14.81
CA GLN A 269 -8.73 -32.90 -15.26
C GLN A 269 -7.97 -33.62 -14.13
N TYR A 270 -8.05 -33.14 -12.88
CA TYR A 270 -7.38 -33.78 -11.73
C TYR A 270 -7.97 -35.17 -11.44
N PHE A 271 -9.28 -35.30 -11.51
CA PHE A 271 -10.00 -36.51 -11.13
C PHE A 271 -10.38 -37.37 -12.31
N GLY A 272 -10.15 -36.92 -13.56
CA GLY A 272 -10.51 -37.67 -14.77
C GLY A 272 -12.03 -37.90 -14.91
N LYS A 273 -12.85 -36.90 -14.51
CA LYS A 273 -14.32 -36.96 -14.46
C LYS A 273 -14.94 -35.81 -15.23
N ASP A 274 -16.11 -36.03 -15.78
CA ASP A 274 -16.89 -34.98 -16.45
C ASP A 274 -17.73 -34.13 -15.44
N GLU A 275 -18.09 -34.71 -14.33
CA GLU A 275 -18.84 -34.03 -13.25
C GLU A 275 -18.14 -34.21 -11.91
N LEU A 276 -18.14 -33.14 -11.10
CA LEU A 276 -17.55 -33.14 -9.76
C LEU A 276 -18.64 -33.09 -8.71
N THR A 277 -18.44 -33.83 -7.63
CA THR A 277 -19.19 -33.62 -6.39
C THR A 277 -18.77 -32.30 -5.73
N GLU A 278 -19.56 -31.81 -4.77
CA GLU A 278 -19.23 -30.58 -4.03
C GLU A 278 -17.91 -30.69 -3.28
N ASP A 279 -17.61 -31.88 -2.73
CA ASP A 279 -16.36 -32.12 -2.03
C ASP A 279 -15.16 -32.15 -2.98
N GLU A 280 -15.30 -32.78 -4.14
CA GLU A 280 -14.26 -32.77 -5.20
C GLU A 280 -14.03 -31.36 -5.75
N TYR A 281 -15.05 -30.52 -5.85
CA TYR A 281 -14.92 -29.12 -6.21
C TYR A 281 -14.11 -28.34 -5.16
N LYS A 282 -14.38 -28.53 -3.86
CA LYS A 282 -13.62 -27.93 -2.77
C LYS A 282 -12.16 -28.41 -2.77
N GLU A 283 -11.96 -29.70 -2.98
CA GLU A 283 -10.63 -30.30 -3.10
C GLU A 283 -9.87 -29.76 -4.29
N SER A 284 -10.52 -29.64 -5.47
CA SER A 284 -9.93 -29.02 -6.67
C SER A 284 -9.41 -27.62 -6.40
N LYS A 285 -10.17 -26.82 -5.68
CA LYS A 285 -9.76 -25.46 -5.31
C LYS A 285 -8.50 -25.48 -4.43
N ALA A 286 -8.48 -26.31 -3.40
CA ALA A 286 -7.35 -26.45 -2.51
C ALA A 286 -6.10 -26.96 -3.24
N LEU A 287 -6.28 -27.97 -4.11
CA LEU A 287 -5.22 -28.56 -4.90
C LEU A 287 -4.61 -27.56 -5.90
N SER A 288 -5.44 -26.79 -6.59
CA SER A 288 -4.99 -25.75 -7.52
C SER A 288 -4.06 -24.73 -6.82
N PHE A 289 -4.44 -24.24 -5.66
CA PHE A 289 -3.58 -23.33 -4.88
C PHE A 289 -2.31 -24.02 -4.38
N LYS A 290 -2.40 -25.27 -3.91
CA LYS A 290 -1.24 -26.04 -3.48
C LYS A 290 -0.23 -26.23 -4.61
N ILE A 291 -0.68 -26.55 -5.82
CA ILE A 291 0.17 -26.72 -6.99
C ILE A 291 0.85 -25.40 -7.37
N ILE A 292 0.08 -24.31 -7.43
CA ILE A 292 0.61 -22.99 -7.84
C ILE A 292 1.65 -22.50 -6.82
N TYR A 293 1.32 -22.48 -5.54
CA TYR A 293 2.22 -21.94 -4.51
C TYR A 293 3.29 -22.91 -4.02
N GLY A 294 3.08 -24.19 -4.14
CA GLY A 294 4.02 -25.22 -3.69
C GLY A 294 5.02 -25.70 -4.74
N GLY A 295 4.76 -25.34 -6.01
CA GLY A 295 5.50 -25.83 -7.16
C GLY A 295 4.74 -26.94 -7.90
N ILE A 296 4.86 -26.96 -9.23
CA ILE A 296 4.08 -27.82 -10.12
C ILE A 296 4.71 -29.22 -10.21
N PRO A 297 4.07 -30.27 -9.66
CA PRO A 297 4.54 -31.65 -9.79
C PRO A 297 4.68 -32.08 -11.25
N LYS A 298 5.53 -33.09 -11.52
CA LYS A 298 5.82 -33.53 -12.87
C LYS A 298 4.55 -33.99 -13.62
N GLU A 299 3.71 -34.76 -12.93
CA GLU A 299 2.45 -35.30 -13.47
C GLU A 299 1.44 -34.21 -13.83
N MET A 300 1.44 -33.09 -13.10
CA MET A 300 0.52 -31.96 -13.35
C MET A 300 0.97 -31.07 -14.52
N ARG A 301 2.21 -31.23 -15.02
CA ARG A 301 2.70 -30.45 -16.15
C ARG A 301 2.10 -30.89 -17.49
N GLU A 302 1.47 -32.05 -17.52
CA GLU A 302 0.72 -32.55 -18.67
C GLU A 302 -0.57 -31.76 -18.90
N ILE A 303 -1.12 -31.13 -17.85
CA ILE A 303 -2.19 -30.15 -17.97
C ILE A 303 -1.61 -28.88 -18.57
N GLU A 304 -2.08 -28.50 -19.76
CA GLU A 304 -1.49 -27.40 -20.55
C GLU A 304 -1.26 -26.12 -19.76
N PHE A 305 -2.24 -25.70 -18.95
CA PHE A 305 -2.09 -24.52 -18.10
C PHE A 305 -0.87 -24.62 -17.16
N PHE A 306 -0.75 -25.71 -16.41
CA PHE A 306 0.37 -25.89 -15.49
C PHE A 306 1.71 -26.09 -16.20
N GLY A 307 1.71 -26.71 -17.38
CA GLY A 307 2.90 -26.80 -18.23
C GLY A 307 3.43 -25.40 -18.57
N LYS A 308 2.54 -24.51 -19.03
CA LYS A 308 2.88 -23.12 -19.37
C LYS A 308 3.37 -22.33 -18.14
N VAL A 309 2.71 -22.47 -16.99
CA VAL A 309 3.13 -21.81 -15.73
C VAL A 309 4.51 -22.32 -15.30
N HIS A 310 4.76 -23.63 -15.37
CA HIS A 310 6.07 -24.20 -15.07
C HIS A 310 7.17 -23.61 -15.96
N ASP A 311 6.94 -23.52 -17.27
CA ASP A 311 7.92 -22.96 -18.21
C ASP A 311 8.17 -21.48 -17.97
N PHE A 312 7.13 -20.73 -17.63
CA PHE A 312 7.25 -19.33 -17.24
C PHE A 312 8.09 -19.17 -15.97
N THR A 313 7.82 -19.95 -14.93
CA THR A 313 8.60 -19.95 -13.67
C THR A 313 10.08 -20.28 -13.94
N ARG A 314 10.37 -21.21 -14.86
CA ARG A 314 11.74 -21.53 -15.27
C ARG A 314 12.42 -20.37 -16.00
N LYS A 315 11.70 -19.61 -16.82
CA LYS A 315 12.23 -18.38 -17.46
C LYS A 315 12.59 -17.32 -16.41
N LEU A 316 11.69 -17.09 -15.46
CA LEU A 316 11.97 -16.17 -14.34
C LEU A 316 13.19 -16.61 -13.51
N TRP A 317 13.32 -17.91 -13.26
CA TRP A 317 14.49 -18.45 -12.55
C TRP A 317 15.80 -18.22 -13.32
N LYS A 318 15.80 -18.39 -14.62
CA LYS A 318 16.96 -18.10 -15.48
C LYS A 318 17.30 -16.60 -15.43
N GLN A 319 16.30 -15.73 -15.55
CA GLN A 319 16.48 -14.28 -15.44
C GLN A 319 17.08 -13.91 -14.08
N PHE A 320 16.51 -14.43 -12.99
CA PHE A 320 17.00 -14.15 -11.65
C PHE A 320 18.46 -14.60 -11.44
N LYS A 321 18.86 -15.73 -11.98
CA LYS A 321 20.25 -16.20 -11.88
C LYS A 321 21.25 -15.25 -12.56
N SER A 322 20.86 -14.62 -13.66
CA SER A 322 21.72 -13.66 -14.39
C SER A 322 21.65 -12.24 -13.82
N GLU A 323 20.45 -11.75 -13.53
CA GLU A 323 20.21 -10.35 -13.21
C GLU A 323 20.10 -10.06 -11.71
N LYS A 324 19.91 -11.11 -10.87
CA LYS A 324 19.69 -11.03 -9.41
C LYS A 324 18.40 -10.33 -9.01
N PHE A 325 17.49 -10.11 -9.95
CA PHE A 325 16.14 -9.63 -9.73
C PHE A 325 15.19 -10.25 -10.76
N ILE A 326 13.90 -10.17 -10.47
CA ILE A 326 12.83 -10.37 -11.45
C ILE A 326 12.02 -9.08 -11.56
N THR A 327 11.43 -8.86 -12.73
CA THR A 327 10.52 -7.74 -12.95
C THR A 327 9.09 -8.23 -12.89
N THR A 328 8.25 -7.60 -12.06
CA THR A 328 6.83 -7.95 -11.98
C THR A 328 6.12 -7.58 -13.28
N TYR A 329 5.18 -8.43 -13.70
CA TYR A 329 4.50 -8.28 -14.99
C TYR A 329 3.72 -6.97 -15.12
N LEU A 330 2.88 -6.66 -14.13
CA LEU A 330 1.99 -5.51 -14.21
C LEU A 330 2.63 -4.18 -13.85
N LEU A 331 3.63 -4.18 -12.98
CA LEU A 331 4.15 -2.98 -12.34
C LEU A 331 5.59 -2.66 -12.70
N THR A 332 6.21 -3.55 -13.48
CA THR A 332 7.64 -3.42 -13.80
C THR A 332 8.56 -3.22 -12.59
N ARG A 333 8.06 -3.53 -11.39
CA ARG A 333 8.85 -3.44 -10.16
C ARG A 333 9.90 -4.52 -10.12
N ARG A 334 11.14 -4.18 -9.78
CA ARG A 334 12.21 -5.15 -9.62
C ARG A 334 12.16 -5.77 -8.23
N LEU A 335 11.99 -7.08 -8.15
CA LEU A 335 12.05 -7.85 -6.92
C LEU A 335 13.42 -8.46 -6.76
N HIS A 336 14.13 -8.03 -5.71
CA HIS A 336 15.42 -8.57 -5.30
C HIS A 336 15.20 -9.54 -4.13
N ALA A 337 15.85 -10.69 -4.14
CA ALA A 337 15.77 -11.65 -3.05
C ALA A 337 17.15 -12.25 -2.79
N ASP A 338 17.70 -12.00 -1.59
CA ASP A 338 19.06 -12.40 -1.24
C ASP A 338 19.20 -13.92 -1.05
N ASN A 339 18.12 -14.62 -0.66
CA ASN A 339 18.13 -16.04 -0.33
C ASN A 339 17.22 -16.89 -1.23
N LEU A 340 17.10 -16.54 -2.51
CA LEU A 340 16.28 -17.28 -3.45
C LEU A 340 17.02 -18.52 -3.97
N THR A 341 16.40 -19.68 -3.82
CA THR A 341 16.86 -20.98 -4.33
C THR A 341 15.87 -21.56 -5.30
N GLU A 342 16.27 -22.54 -6.11
CA GLU A 342 15.37 -23.23 -7.05
C GLU A 342 14.18 -23.89 -6.34
N MET A 343 14.33 -24.29 -5.08
CA MET A 343 13.27 -24.89 -4.28
C MET A 343 12.21 -23.89 -3.81
N ASN A 344 12.61 -22.65 -3.48
CA ASN A 344 11.70 -21.64 -2.98
C ASN A 344 11.26 -20.62 -4.04
N ALA A 345 11.89 -20.63 -5.22
CA ALA A 345 11.56 -19.76 -6.33
C ALA A 345 10.07 -19.81 -6.76
N PRO A 346 9.39 -20.97 -6.83
CA PRO A 346 7.98 -21.01 -7.19
C PRO A 346 7.09 -20.18 -6.26
N LYS A 347 7.38 -20.13 -4.97
CA LYS A 347 6.62 -19.33 -3.99
C LYS A 347 6.77 -17.83 -4.18
N LEU A 348 7.87 -17.39 -4.78
CA LEU A 348 8.12 -15.97 -5.03
C LEU A 348 7.62 -15.54 -6.41
N PHE A 349 7.67 -16.44 -7.41
CA PHE A 349 7.39 -16.11 -8.80
C PHE A 349 5.91 -16.24 -9.16
N ASN A 350 5.16 -16.96 -8.35
CA ASN A 350 3.72 -17.10 -8.45
C ASN A 350 3.02 -16.15 -7.46
#